data_25daca1baabf4e028ddb43d4ebb26efe
#
_entry.id   25daca1baabf4e028ddb43d4ebb26efe
#
_cell.length_a   1.000
_cell.length_b   1.000
_cell.length_c   1.000
_cell.angle_alpha   90.00
_cell.angle_beta   90.00
_cell.angle_gamma   90.00
#
_symmetry.space_group_name_H-M   'P 1'
#
loop_
_entity.id
_entity.type
_entity.pdbx_description
1 polymer ?
#
loop_
_entity_poly.entity_id
_entity_poly.type
_entity_poly.pdbx_seq_one_letter_code
_entity_poly.pdbx_strand_id
1 'polypeptide(L)'
;AASAGDDGSGTGLESSKPPPHIMMSYNWDHQDVILRVVAWLQAHGYLVWVDTEQMKGSTVDAMALAVEGSEVMLIGVSRAYKESSNCRMEAQYGLQKKKAMIPLMMQEGYEADGWLGLLLGTSLWYALYGDTLESESAFEDRMSALAREVGTRGRADAVVSNTGSGPPTEAASDPALVQLMDASLGVTTARMMTQRP
;
A
#
# COMPACT_ATOMS: atom_id res chain seq x y z
N ALA A 1 50.35 21.91 -29.53
CA ALA A 1 49.68 21.74 -28.25
C ALA A 1 48.18 21.87 -28.48
N ALA A 2 47.48 20.76 -28.59
CA ALA A 2 46.02 20.67 -28.72
C ALA A 2 45.48 20.08 -27.44
N SER A 3 44.64 20.84 -26.76
CA SER A 3 43.86 20.44 -25.58
C SER A 3 42.60 19.77 -26.05
N ALA A 4 42.43 18.50 -25.72
CA ALA A 4 41.18 17.79 -25.90
C ALA A 4 40.33 18.00 -24.66
N GLY A 5 39.14 18.60 -24.85
CA GLY A 5 38.09 18.68 -23.82
C GLY A 5 37.41 17.33 -23.65
N ASP A 6 37.39 16.85 -22.45
CA ASP A 6 36.62 15.69 -22.03
C ASP A 6 35.18 16.15 -21.67
N ASP A 7 34.23 15.91 -22.56
CA ASP A 7 32.83 16.12 -22.32
C ASP A 7 32.26 14.92 -21.57
N GLY A 8 32.40 14.94 -20.27
CA GLY A 8 31.76 14.00 -19.36
C GLY A 8 30.23 14.21 -19.32
N SER A 9 29.52 13.64 -20.29
CA SER A 9 28.07 13.53 -20.28
C SER A 9 27.66 12.49 -19.22
N GLY A 10 27.57 12.92 -17.97
CA GLY A 10 27.01 12.19 -16.89
C GLY A 10 25.47 12.16 -17.07
N THR A 11 24.96 11.14 -17.75
CA THR A 11 23.53 10.81 -17.67
C THR A 11 23.25 10.32 -16.25
N GLY A 12 22.89 11.27 -15.38
CA GLY A 12 22.33 10.96 -14.08
C GLY A 12 21.05 10.14 -14.29
N LEU A 13 21.10 8.86 -13.97
CA LEU A 13 19.92 8.08 -13.70
C LEU A 13 19.21 8.76 -12.51
N GLU A 14 18.27 9.67 -12.80
CA GLU A 14 17.31 10.10 -11.81
C GLU A 14 16.56 8.84 -11.38
N SER A 15 16.87 8.37 -10.17
CA SER A 15 16.10 7.35 -9.49
C SER A 15 14.69 7.92 -9.33
N SER A 16 13.80 7.61 -10.26
CA SER A 16 12.43 8.06 -10.22
C SER A 16 11.80 7.50 -8.94
N LYS A 17 11.47 8.42 -8.04
CA LYS A 17 10.75 8.07 -6.81
C LYS A 17 9.48 7.32 -7.20
N PRO A 18 9.17 6.17 -6.57
CA PRO A 18 7.94 5.45 -6.87
C PRO A 18 6.74 6.39 -6.69
N PRO A 19 5.66 6.20 -7.49
CA PRO A 19 4.48 7.05 -7.39
C PRO A 19 3.89 6.98 -5.98
N PRO A 20 3.31 8.09 -5.48
CA PRO A 20 2.65 8.12 -4.19
C PRO A 20 1.56 7.04 -4.12
N HIS A 21 1.55 6.26 -3.06
CA HIS A 21 0.67 5.11 -2.91
C HIS A 21 0.14 4.97 -1.48
N ILE A 22 -0.85 4.10 -1.32
CA ILE A 22 -1.28 3.60 -0.02
C ILE A 22 -0.38 2.43 0.36
N MET A 23 0.18 2.42 1.57
CA MET A 23 0.87 1.26 2.10
C MET A 23 -0.05 0.46 3.02
N MET A 24 -0.15 -0.84 2.79
CA MET A 24 -0.87 -1.76 3.65
C MET A 24 0.10 -2.45 4.61
N SER A 25 -0.01 -2.16 5.92
CA SER A 25 0.77 -2.81 6.97
C SER A 25 -0.14 -3.73 7.79
N TYR A 26 0.10 -5.04 7.77
CA TYR A 26 -0.78 -6.03 8.37
C TYR A 26 -0.03 -7.30 8.80
N ASN A 27 -0.64 -8.07 9.70
CA ASN A 27 -0.18 -9.43 10.00
C ASN A 27 -0.87 -10.44 9.07
N TRP A 28 -0.13 -11.42 8.60
CA TRP A 28 -0.50 -12.43 7.62
C TRP A 28 -1.71 -13.28 8.01
N ASP A 29 -2.03 -13.38 9.29
CA ASP A 29 -3.25 -14.06 9.76
C ASP A 29 -4.53 -13.44 9.18
N HIS A 30 -4.45 -12.20 8.68
CA HIS A 30 -5.57 -11.46 8.10
C HIS A 30 -5.41 -11.20 6.59
N GLN A 31 -4.54 -11.95 5.91
CA GLN A 31 -4.20 -11.71 4.51
C GLN A 31 -5.41 -11.73 3.59
N ASP A 32 -6.33 -12.67 3.77
CA ASP A 32 -7.52 -12.79 2.90
C ASP A 32 -8.39 -11.55 2.93
N VAL A 33 -8.63 -11.01 4.12
CA VAL A 33 -9.42 -9.77 4.30
C VAL A 33 -8.68 -8.59 3.71
N ILE A 34 -7.38 -8.49 3.96
CA ILE A 34 -6.54 -7.40 3.44
C ILE A 34 -6.50 -7.43 1.91
N LEU A 35 -6.37 -8.58 1.28
CA LEU A 35 -6.39 -8.68 -0.18
C LEU A 35 -7.74 -8.26 -0.79
N ARG A 36 -8.86 -8.53 -0.10
CA ARG A 36 -10.19 -8.02 -0.50
C ARG A 36 -10.24 -6.49 -0.44
N VAL A 37 -9.69 -5.89 0.61
CA VAL A 37 -9.56 -4.42 0.75
C VAL A 37 -8.69 -3.84 -0.36
N VAL A 38 -7.54 -4.45 -0.61
CA VAL A 38 -6.61 -4.03 -1.68
C VAL A 38 -7.29 -4.08 -3.04
N ALA A 39 -7.95 -5.19 -3.37
CA ALA A 39 -8.67 -5.34 -4.64
C ALA A 39 -9.74 -4.26 -4.82
N TRP A 40 -10.50 -3.95 -3.75
CA TRP A 40 -11.49 -2.89 -3.79
C TRP A 40 -10.86 -1.51 -4.03
N LEU A 41 -9.79 -1.16 -3.31
CA LEU A 41 -9.09 0.11 -3.46
C LEU A 41 -8.50 0.26 -4.87
N GLN A 42 -7.87 -0.78 -5.40
CA GLN A 42 -7.31 -0.78 -6.76
C GLN A 42 -8.40 -0.60 -7.81
N ALA A 43 -9.54 -1.28 -7.67
CA ALA A 43 -10.70 -1.11 -8.56
C ALA A 43 -11.26 0.33 -8.54
N HIS A 44 -11.01 1.08 -7.46
CA HIS A 44 -11.41 2.47 -7.30
C HIS A 44 -10.28 3.48 -7.62
N GLY A 45 -9.21 3.02 -8.27
CA GLY A 45 -8.15 3.88 -8.80
C GLY A 45 -7.07 4.28 -7.80
N TYR A 46 -6.94 3.56 -6.68
CA TYR A 46 -5.84 3.76 -5.74
C TYR A 46 -4.63 2.88 -6.10
N LEU A 47 -3.45 3.41 -5.95
CA LEU A 47 -2.20 2.67 -5.98
C LEU A 47 -1.94 2.11 -4.58
N VAL A 48 -1.88 0.81 -4.44
CA VAL A 48 -1.71 0.15 -3.15
C VAL A 48 -0.47 -0.74 -3.17
N TRP A 49 0.43 -0.47 -2.24
CA TRP A 49 1.54 -1.36 -1.96
C TRP A 49 1.16 -2.32 -0.83
N VAL A 50 1.34 -3.60 -1.06
CA VAL A 50 1.07 -4.68 -0.09
C VAL A 50 2.12 -5.76 -0.25
N ASP A 51 2.67 -6.24 0.88
CA ASP A 51 3.55 -7.41 0.87
C ASP A 51 2.67 -8.67 0.86
N THR A 52 2.65 -9.37 -0.26
CA THR A 52 1.87 -10.60 -0.46
C THR A 52 2.70 -11.87 -0.35
N GLU A 53 4.03 -11.74 -0.34
CA GLU A 53 4.94 -12.86 -0.28
C GLU A 53 5.71 -12.85 1.03
N GLN A 54 5.76 -14.00 1.73
CA GLN A 54 6.78 -14.22 2.76
C GLN A 54 8.16 -14.26 2.08
N MET A 55 8.55 -13.16 1.49
CA MET A 55 9.85 -13.07 0.87
C MET A 55 10.90 -13.30 1.96
N LYS A 56 11.50 -14.48 1.96
CA LYS A 56 12.82 -14.68 2.55
C LYS A 56 13.75 -13.71 1.82
N GLY A 57 13.76 -12.46 2.28
CA GLY A 57 14.54 -11.40 1.64
C GLY A 57 13.79 -10.13 1.26
N SER A 58 12.54 -9.89 1.73
CA SER A 58 12.03 -8.52 1.74
C SER A 58 12.96 -7.72 2.63
N THR A 59 13.90 -7.07 1.98
CA THR A 59 14.96 -6.35 2.67
C THR A 59 14.30 -5.22 3.44
N VAL A 60 14.81 -4.90 4.62
CA VAL A 60 14.44 -3.70 5.38
C VAL A 60 14.39 -2.47 4.47
N ASP A 61 15.21 -2.47 3.41
CA ASP A 61 15.24 -1.43 2.38
C ASP A 61 13.94 -1.35 1.56
N ALA A 62 13.35 -2.47 1.15
CA ALA A 62 12.08 -2.48 0.41
C ALA A 62 10.93 -1.96 1.28
N MET A 63 10.89 -2.36 2.56
CA MET A 63 9.93 -1.85 3.53
C MET A 63 10.12 -0.34 3.75
N ALA A 64 11.37 0.12 3.88
CA ALA A 64 11.67 1.53 4.05
C ALA A 64 11.18 2.34 2.84
N LEU A 65 11.46 1.90 1.63
CA LEU A 65 10.99 2.55 0.40
C LEU A 65 9.46 2.57 0.29
N ALA A 66 8.78 1.48 0.67
CA ALA A 66 7.32 1.42 0.69
C ALA A 66 6.72 2.44 1.67
N VAL A 67 7.25 2.53 2.89
CA VAL A 67 6.84 3.54 3.87
C VAL A 67 7.14 4.94 3.34
N GLU A 68 8.34 5.18 2.84
CA GLU A 68 8.75 6.52 2.37
C GLU A 68 7.94 7.01 1.18
N GLY A 69 7.61 6.13 0.26
CA GLY A 69 6.78 6.42 -0.91
C GLY A 69 5.30 6.57 -0.61
N SER A 70 4.80 6.05 0.51
CA SER A 70 3.38 6.12 0.84
C SER A 70 2.93 7.54 1.20
N GLU A 71 1.69 7.88 0.88
CA GLU A 71 1.00 9.08 1.38
C GLU A 71 0.18 8.77 2.63
N VAL A 72 -0.30 7.53 2.74
CA VAL A 72 -1.06 7.04 3.88
C VAL A 72 -0.75 5.57 4.11
N MET A 73 -0.75 5.16 5.38
CA MET A 73 -0.61 3.77 5.80
C MET A 73 -1.94 3.27 6.37
N LEU A 74 -2.43 2.16 5.85
CA LEU A 74 -3.54 1.42 6.44
C LEU A 74 -2.97 0.34 7.34
N ILE A 75 -3.37 0.34 8.61
CA ILE A 75 -2.82 -0.53 9.66
C ILE A 75 -3.84 -1.61 10.02
N GLY A 76 -3.56 -2.86 9.70
CA GLY A 76 -4.42 -4.00 10.06
C GLY A 76 -4.32 -4.39 11.53
N VAL A 77 -5.11 -3.74 12.37
CA VAL A 77 -5.02 -3.81 13.84
C VAL A 77 -5.59 -5.13 14.38
N SER A 78 -4.74 -5.90 15.04
CA SER A 78 -5.09 -7.15 15.73
C SER A 78 -4.06 -7.46 16.81
N ARG A 79 -4.33 -8.50 17.61
CA ARG A 79 -3.32 -9.01 18.55
C ARG A 79 -2.07 -9.51 17.83
N ALA A 80 -2.25 -10.26 16.73
CA ALA A 80 -1.14 -10.77 15.93
C ALA A 80 -0.29 -9.63 15.34
N TYR A 81 -0.92 -8.52 14.91
CA TYR A 81 -0.22 -7.31 14.47
C TYR A 81 0.65 -6.74 15.60
N LYS A 82 0.08 -6.60 16.80
CA LYS A 82 0.80 -6.07 17.98
C LYS A 82 2.02 -6.92 18.35
N GLU A 83 1.90 -8.24 18.24
CA GLU A 83 2.95 -9.20 18.60
C GLU A 83 4.03 -9.36 17.51
N SER A 84 3.75 -8.92 16.28
CA SER A 84 4.69 -8.99 15.17
C SER A 84 5.76 -7.90 15.26
N SER A 85 7.02 -8.32 15.28
CA SER A 85 8.18 -7.40 15.27
C SER A 85 8.27 -6.61 13.97
N ASN A 86 7.93 -7.22 12.82
CA ASN A 86 7.95 -6.57 11.51
C ASN A 86 6.86 -5.50 11.43
N CYS A 87 5.62 -5.82 11.79
CA CYS A 87 4.52 -4.85 11.82
C CYS A 87 4.83 -3.66 12.74
N ARG A 88 5.43 -3.95 13.90
CA ARG A 88 5.87 -2.90 14.82
C ARG A 88 6.93 -1.99 14.22
N MET A 89 7.90 -2.56 13.50
CA MET A 89 8.97 -1.80 12.84
C MET A 89 8.39 -0.90 11.74
N GLU A 90 7.49 -1.41 10.90
CA GLU A 90 6.79 -0.65 9.87
C GLU A 90 6.01 0.52 10.48
N ALA A 91 5.20 0.26 11.50
CA ALA A 91 4.40 1.27 12.17
C ALA A 91 5.25 2.36 12.84
N GLN A 92 6.34 1.97 13.52
CA GLN A 92 7.27 2.92 14.13
C GLN A 92 7.99 3.76 13.08
N TYR A 93 8.40 3.17 11.97
CA TYR A 93 9.03 3.90 10.87
C TYR A 93 8.05 4.85 10.20
N GLY A 94 6.81 4.44 9.97
CA GLY A 94 5.74 5.30 9.48
C GLY A 94 5.50 6.51 10.39
N LEU A 95 5.49 6.30 11.71
CA LEU A 95 5.38 7.39 12.69
C LEU A 95 6.58 8.35 12.60
N GLN A 96 7.79 7.82 12.50
CA GLN A 96 9.01 8.62 12.35
C GLN A 96 8.97 9.45 11.05
N LYS A 97 8.44 8.89 9.97
CA LYS A 97 8.25 9.58 8.68
C LYS A 97 7.00 10.45 8.64
N LYS A 98 6.27 10.58 9.75
CA LYS A 98 5.05 11.39 9.90
C LYS A 98 3.96 11.01 8.90
N LYS A 99 3.84 9.72 8.60
CA LYS A 99 2.79 9.22 7.72
C LYS A 99 1.43 9.28 8.41
N ALA A 100 0.41 9.65 7.66
CA ALA A 100 -0.96 9.48 8.11
C ALA A 100 -1.26 7.98 8.26
N MET A 101 -1.84 7.57 9.39
CA MET A 101 -2.17 6.18 9.67
C MET A 101 -3.65 6.04 9.91
N ILE A 102 -4.29 5.10 9.21
CA ILE A 102 -5.71 4.80 9.36
C ILE A 102 -5.84 3.36 9.85
N PRO A 103 -6.39 3.14 11.05
CA PRO A 103 -6.55 1.81 11.61
C PRO A 103 -7.72 1.04 10.95
N LEU A 104 -7.45 -0.19 10.55
CA LEU A 104 -8.42 -1.18 10.13
C LEU A 104 -8.50 -2.25 11.23
N MET A 105 -9.60 -2.29 11.98
CA MET A 105 -9.78 -3.26 13.05
C MET A 105 -10.12 -4.61 12.45
N MET A 106 -9.22 -5.57 12.60
CA MET A 106 -9.32 -6.91 12.00
C MET A 106 -9.93 -7.94 12.95
N GLN A 107 -10.04 -7.60 14.22
CA GLN A 107 -10.46 -8.53 15.27
C GLN A 107 -11.52 -7.89 16.16
N GLU A 108 -12.66 -8.54 16.28
CA GLU A 108 -13.75 -8.12 17.15
C GLU A 108 -13.33 -8.14 18.62
N GLY A 109 -13.75 -7.14 19.38
CA GLY A 109 -13.46 -7.03 20.81
C GLY A 109 -11.98 -6.84 21.17
N TYR A 110 -11.12 -6.62 20.18
CA TYR A 110 -9.71 -6.32 20.46
C TYR A 110 -9.52 -4.84 20.76
N GLU A 111 -9.00 -4.55 21.94
CA GLU A 111 -8.58 -3.22 22.33
C GLU A 111 -7.05 -3.12 22.24
N ALA A 112 -6.58 -2.18 21.43
CA ALA A 112 -5.15 -1.96 21.27
C ALA A 112 -4.56 -1.36 22.55
N ASP A 113 -3.52 -1.99 23.09
CA ASP A 113 -2.80 -1.57 24.28
C ASP A 113 -1.30 -1.43 24.02
N GLY A 114 -0.57 -0.95 25.02
CA GLY A 114 0.86 -0.76 24.95
C GLY A 114 1.28 0.14 23.79
N TRP A 115 2.31 -0.25 23.05
CA TRP A 115 2.85 0.55 21.96
C TRP A 115 1.83 0.81 20.83
N LEU A 116 0.97 -0.17 20.54
CA LEU A 116 -0.04 -0.03 19.49
C LEU A 116 -1.16 0.90 19.92
N GLY A 117 -1.65 0.80 21.15
CA GLY A 117 -2.61 1.74 21.71
C GLY A 117 -2.09 3.18 21.73
N LEU A 118 -0.81 3.34 22.09
CA LEU A 118 -0.16 4.67 22.06
C LEU A 118 -0.05 5.21 20.63
N LEU A 119 0.29 4.37 19.66
CA LEU A 119 0.39 4.75 18.25
C LEU A 119 -0.95 5.20 17.67
N LEU A 120 -2.00 4.44 17.92
CA LEU A 120 -3.33 4.71 17.38
C LEU A 120 -4.04 5.88 18.08
N GLY A 121 -3.78 6.06 19.36
CA GLY A 121 -4.35 7.17 20.15
C GLY A 121 -5.86 7.22 20.04
N THR A 122 -6.38 8.37 19.58
CA THR A 122 -7.82 8.63 19.38
C THR A 122 -8.24 8.56 17.90
N SER A 123 -7.44 7.92 17.05
CA SER A 123 -7.74 7.81 15.62
C SER A 123 -9.07 7.10 15.38
N LEU A 124 -9.84 7.58 14.40
CA LEU A 124 -10.98 6.85 13.87
C LEU A 124 -10.50 5.54 13.25
N TRP A 125 -11.27 4.49 13.42
CA TRP A 125 -10.94 3.17 12.90
C TRP A 125 -12.12 2.56 12.13
N TYR A 126 -11.81 1.61 11.27
CA TYR A 126 -12.78 0.94 10.39
C TYR A 126 -12.82 -0.54 10.73
N ALA A 127 -13.99 -1.05 11.14
CA ALA A 127 -14.19 -2.48 11.43
C ALA A 127 -14.14 -3.29 10.13
N LEU A 128 -13.34 -4.34 10.13
CA LEU A 128 -13.23 -5.33 9.07
C LEU A 128 -13.33 -6.74 9.68
N TYR A 129 -14.42 -6.98 10.39
CA TYR A 129 -14.77 -8.25 11.04
C TYR A 129 -16.30 -8.40 11.11
N GLY A 130 -16.77 -9.61 11.43
CA GLY A 130 -18.19 -9.91 11.63
C GLY A 130 -19.06 -9.51 10.44
N ASP A 131 -20.20 -8.90 10.72
CA ASP A 131 -21.21 -8.52 9.72
C ASP A 131 -20.64 -7.71 8.55
N THR A 132 -19.58 -6.93 8.78
CA THR A 132 -18.91 -6.17 7.71
C THR A 132 -18.31 -7.08 6.64
N LEU A 133 -17.86 -8.27 7.00
CA LEU A 133 -17.28 -9.22 6.06
C LEU A 133 -18.31 -10.19 5.48
N GLU A 134 -19.39 -10.43 6.20
CA GLU A 134 -20.47 -11.37 5.83
C GLU A 134 -21.45 -10.78 4.79
N SER A 135 -21.63 -9.45 4.80
CA SER A 135 -22.51 -8.74 3.88
C SER A 135 -21.70 -7.91 2.88
N GLU A 136 -21.93 -8.14 1.57
CA GLU A 136 -21.29 -7.34 0.52
C GLU A 136 -21.65 -5.86 0.64
N SER A 137 -22.91 -5.54 0.93
CA SER A 137 -23.35 -4.14 1.11
C SER A 137 -22.68 -3.48 2.32
N ALA A 138 -22.53 -4.20 3.44
CA ALA A 138 -21.86 -3.67 4.62
C ALA A 138 -20.34 -3.44 4.35
N PHE A 139 -19.74 -4.34 3.60
CA PHE A 139 -18.35 -4.17 3.15
C PHE A 139 -18.21 -2.95 2.25
N GLU A 140 -19.05 -2.79 1.23
CA GLU A 140 -19.07 -1.62 0.33
C GLU A 140 -19.26 -0.31 1.09
N ASP A 141 -20.19 -0.25 2.03
CA ASP A 141 -20.42 0.92 2.86
C ASP A 141 -19.17 1.27 3.70
N ARG A 142 -18.53 0.25 4.26
CA ARG A 142 -17.30 0.40 5.05
C ARG A 142 -16.14 0.88 4.19
N MET A 143 -15.96 0.31 3.01
CA MET A 143 -14.92 0.70 2.07
C MET A 143 -15.15 2.10 1.51
N SER A 144 -16.41 2.46 1.23
CA SER A 144 -16.77 3.83 0.83
C SER A 144 -16.46 4.86 1.92
N ALA A 145 -16.67 4.50 3.19
CA ALA A 145 -16.29 5.35 4.32
C ALA A 145 -14.77 5.49 4.45
N LEU A 146 -14.03 4.39 4.31
CA LEU A 146 -12.56 4.39 4.28
C LEU A 146 -12.02 5.25 3.14
N ALA A 147 -12.57 5.11 1.93
CA ALA A 147 -12.14 5.89 0.77
C ALA A 147 -12.36 7.40 0.97
N ARG A 148 -13.42 7.81 1.64
CA ARG A 148 -13.61 9.23 2.02
C ARG A 148 -12.52 9.74 2.96
N GLU A 149 -12.09 8.92 3.92
CA GLU A 149 -10.99 9.26 4.83
C GLU A 149 -9.64 9.30 4.09
N VAL A 150 -9.38 8.32 3.23
CA VAL A 150 -8.17 8.30 2.38
C VAL A 150 -8.14 9.51 1.45
N GLY A 151 -9.28 9.90 0.87
CA GLY A 151 -9.40 11.03 -0.05
C GLY A 151 -8.64 10.79 -1.35
N THR A 152 -7.83 11.77 -1.75
CA THR A 152 -7.02 11.70 -2.98
C THR A 152 -5.65 11.08 -2.78
N ARG A 153 -5.27 10.74 -1.54
CA ARG A 153 -3.97 10.15 -1.23
C ARG A 153 -3.81 8.78 -1.89
N GLY A 154 -2.72 8.61 -2.61
CA GLY A 154 -2.44 7.36 -3.33
C GLY A 154 -3.31 7.10 -4.55
N ARG A 155 -4.03 8.08 -5.08
CA ARG A 155 -4.79 7.93 -6.32
C ARG A 155 -3.90 8.05 -7.55
N ALA A 156 -4.11 7.17 -8.53
CA ALA A 156 -3.36 7.17 -9.78
C ALA A 156 -3.59 8.46 -10.61
N ASP A 157 -4.80 8.99 -10.59
CA ASP A 157 -5.17 10.22 -11.31
C ASP A 157 -4.65 11.51 -10.64
N ALA A 158 -4.38 11.49 -9.34
CA ALA A 158 -3.79 12.63 -8.63
C ALA A 158 -2.33 12.88 -9.03
N VAL A 159 -1.61 11.84 -9.48
CA VAL A 159 -0.22 11.94 -9.96
C VAL A 159 -0.14 12.75 -11.25
N VAL A 160 -1.13 12.62 -12.13
CA VAL A 160 -1.18 13.32 -13.43
C VAL A 160 -1.43 14.82 -13.24
N SER A 161 -2.16 15.20 -12.20
CA SER A 161 -2.53 16.61 -11.96
C SER A 161 -1.35 17.43 -11.40
N ASN A 162 -0.31 16.81 -10.89
CA ASN A 162 0.82 17.51 -10.24
C ASN A 162 2.03 17.70 -11.18
N THR A 163 2.01 17.12 -12.39
CA THR A 163 2.98 17.38 -13.45
C THR A 163 2.44 18.46 -14.36
N GLY A 164 2.57 19.71 -13.92
CA GLY A 164 1.99 20.92 -14.51
C GLY A 164 2.17 21.08 -16.02
N SER A 165 1.09 21.53 -16.64
CA SER A 165 1.02 22.37 -17.87
C SER A 165 2.06 22.10 -18.97
N GLY A 166 1.96 20.96 -19.65
CA GLY A 166 2.55 20.73 -20.96
C GLY A 166 1.53 20.01 -21.86
N PRO A 167 1.57 20.20 -23.20
CA PRO A 167 0.58 19.60 -24.10
C PRO A 167 0.65 18.06 -24.04
N PRO A 168 -0.44 17.35 -24.33
CA PRO A 168 -0.51 15.90 -24.19
C PRO A 168 0.46 15.23 -25.16
N THR A 169 1.56 14.74 -24.63
CA THR A 169 2.46 13.83 -25.33
C THR A 169 2.15 12.42 -24.86
N GLU A 170 1.91 11.52 -25.79
CA GLU A 170 1.71 10.09 -25.61
C GLU A 170 2.62 9.50 -24.52
N ALA A 171 2.09 9.30 -23.33
CA ALA A 171 2.77 8.56 -22.26
C ALA A 171 1.88 7.39 -21.80
N ALA A 172 1.54 6.52 -22.74
CA ALA A 172 0.83 5.26 -22.48
C ALA A 172 1.79 4.06 -22.54
N SER A 173 3.03 4.18 -22.06
CA SER A 173 3.95 3.03 -22.01
C SER A 173 5.14 3.34 -21.10
N ASP A 174 4.90 3.53 -19.82
CA ASP A 174 5.99 3.50 -18.85
C ASP A 174 6.14 2.06 -18.31
N PRO A 175 7.23 1.36 -18.66
CA PRO A 175 7.43 -0.04 -18.24
C PRO A 175 7.55 -0.20 -16.73
N ALA A 176 7.87 0.86 -15.98
CA ALA A 176 7.94 0.82 -14.53
C ALA A 176 6.55 0.76 -13.87
N LEU A 177 5.56 1.43 -14.45
CA LEU A 177 4.15 1.36 -14.01
C LEU A 177 3.54 -0.02 -14.30
N VAL A 178 3.87 -0.61 -15.46
CA VAL A 178 3.44 -1.96 -15.84
C VAL A 178 4.06 -3.00 -14.90
N GLN A 179 5.32 -2.85 -14.52
CA GLN A 179 6.02 -3.79 -13.65
C GLN A 179 5.51 -3.75 -12.20
N LEU A 180 5.10 -2.58 -11.68
CA LEU A 180 4.44 -2.45 -10.38
C LEU A 180 3.01 -3.01 -10.39
N MET A 181 2.30 -2.86 -11.51
CA MET A 181 0.96 -3.43 -11.69
C MET A 181 1.04 -4.95 -11.90
N ASP A 182 2.02 -5.46 -12.65
CA ASP A 182 2.22 -6.91 -12.86
C ASP A 182 2.67 -7.63 -11.57
N ALA A 183 3.50 -7.01 -10.75
CA ALA A 183 3.85 -7.56 -9.44
C ALA A 183 2.64 -7.63 -8.49
N SER A 184 1.66 -6.73 -8.67
CA SER A 184 0.41 -6.71 -7.89
C SER A 184 -0.70 -7.56 -8.50
N LEU A 185 -0.68 -7.80 -9.83
CA LEU A 185 -1.68 -8.58 -10.57
C LEU A 185 -1.29 -10.06 -10.78
N GLY A 186 -0.09 -10.46 -10.40
CA GLY A 186 0.46 -11.82 -10.60
C GLY A 186 -0.22 -12.96 -9.82
N VAL A 187 -1.34 -12.73 -9.15
CA VAL A 187 -1.98 -13.73 -8.27
C VAL A 187 -3.41 -14.09 -8.66
N THR A 188 -3.87 -13.90 -9.89
CA THR A 188 -5.21 -14.46 -10.18
C THR A 188 -5.38 -14.86 -11.62
N THR A 189 -4.66 -15.86 -12.09
CA THR A 189 -5.19 -16.71 -13.19
C THR A 189 -4.39 -18.01 -13.33
N ALA A 190 -4.34 -18.84 -12.33
CA ALA A 190 -4.00 -20.25 -12.53
C ALA A 190 -4.46 -21.10 -11.36
N ARG A 191 -5.66 -21.56 -11.35
CA ARG A 191 -6.03 -22.97 -11.08
C ARG A 191 -7.50 -23.16 -10.76
N MET A 192 -8.34 -23.05 -11.78
CA MET A 192 -9.57 -23.83 -11.83
C MET A 192 -9.53 -24.63 -13.14
N MET A 193 -8.88 -25.77 -13.12
CA MET A 193 -9.20 -26.86 -14.07
C MET A 193 -9.02 -28.19 -13.35
N THR A 194 -10.17 -28.74 -13.08
CA THR A 194 -10.51 -30.19 -13.15
C THR A 194 -9.75 -31.17 -12.28
N GLN A 195 -10.45 -31.70 -11.29
CA GLN A 195 -10.55 -33.17 -11.19
C GLN A 195 -11.94 -33.54 -10.69
N ARG A 196 -12.68 -34.17 -11.54
CA ARG A 196 -13.78 -35.12 -11.26
C ARG A 196 -13.43 -36.42 -11.95
N PRO A 197 -14.08 -37.51 -11.55
CA PRO A 197 -13.80 -38.41 -10.44
C PRO A 197 -13.01 -39.57 -10.92
#